data_8996298cf964388222023bb6ed44b964
#
_entry.id   8996298cf964388222023bb6ed44b964
#
_cell.length_a   1.000
_cell.length_b   1.000
_cell.length_c   1.000
_cell.angle_alpha   90.00
_cell.angle_beta   90.00
_cell.angle_gamma   90.00
#
_symmetry.space_group_name_H-M   'P 1'
#
loop_
_entity.id
_entity.type
_entity.pdbx_description
1 polymer ?
#
loop_
_entity_poly.entity_id
_entity_poly.type
_entity_poly.pdbx_seq_one_letter_code
_entity_poly.pdbx_strand_id
1 'polypeptide(L)'
;PDATRDAFIEFEGRTWFRTGDLGRMDDDGYFFITDRLKRMINASGFKVWPAEVENLLYKHPAVQEACIIGTRDAYRGETVKAVVVLRTAAKGNTTPEDIIEWAKENMAAYKYPRVVEFVDALPKSGTGKVMWRQLQESENARTGA
;
A
#
# COMPACT_ATOMS: atom_id res chain seq x y z
N PRO A 1 24.82 16.93 -0.47
CA PRO A 1 24.33 16.01 0.55
C PRO A 1 24.16 14.59 -0.01
N ASP A 2 24.31 13.58 0.84
CA ASP A 2 24.25 12.17 0.42
C ASP A 2 22.94 11.80 -0.29
N ALA A 3 21.80 12.29 0.21
CA ALA A 3 20.49 12.05 -0.41
C ALA A 3 20.43 12.56 -1.87
N THR A 4 21.11 13.64 -2.21
CA THR A 4 21.18 14.13 -3.59
C THR A 4 22.04 13.21 -4.44
N ARG A 5 23.20 12.77 -3.92
CA ARG A 5 24.08 11.83 -4.61
C ARG A 5 23.38 10.52 -4.90
N ASP A 6 22.61 9.99 -3.94
CA ASP A 6 21.90 8.71 -4.07
C ASP A 6 20.68 8.79 -5.00
N ALA A 7 20.19 10.01 -5.28
CA ALA A 7 19.08 10.23 -6.21
C ALA A 7 19.48 10.18 -7.69
N PHE A 8 20.77 10.24 -8.00
CA PHE A 8 21.28 10.24 -9.37
C PHE A 8 22.20 9.05 -9.61
N ILE A 9 22.13 8.49 -10.81
CA ILE A 9 23.04 7.43 -11.29
C ILE A 9 23.62 7.81 -12.64
N GLU A 10 24.86 7.39 -12.87
CA GLU A 10 25.47 7.43 -14.19
C GLU A 10 25.26 6.10 -14.90
N PHE A 11 24.63 6.13 -16.07
CA PHE A 11 24.40 4.95 -16.89
C PHE A 11 24.50 5.32 -18.38
N GLU A 12 25.29 4.57 -19.15
CA GLU A 12 25.56 4.80 -20.58
C GLU A 12 26.01 6.25 -20.88
N GLY A 13 26.86 6.83 -20.03
CA GLY A 13 27.38 8.19 -20.21
C GLY A 13 26.35 9.32 -19.99
N ARG A 14 25.22 9.02 -19.36
CA ARG A 14 24.16 9.97 -19.01
C ARG A 14 23.83 9.91 -17.54
N THR A 15 23.47 11.06 -16.98
CA THR A 15 22.98 11.17 -15.60
C THR A 15 21.47 10.94 -15.57
N TRP A 16 21.03 9.99 -14.75
CA TRP A 16 19.62 9.62 -14.58
C TRP A 16 19.16 9.92 -13.18
N PHE A 17 17.94 10.43 -13.06
CA PHE A 17 17.27 10.64 -11.75
C PHE A 17 16.44 9.43 -11.37
N ARG A 18 16.69 8.89 -10.17
CA ARG A 18 15.92 7.79 -9.57
C ARG A 18 14.67 8.33 -8.89
N THR A 19 13.51 8.24 -9.54
CA THR A 19 12.23 8.73 -9.00
C THR A 19 11.76 7.94 -7.79
N GLY A 20 12.19 6.67 -7.68
CA GLY A 20 11.67 5.73 -6.69
C GLY A 20 10.30 5.17 -7.05
N ASP A 21 9.79 5.48 -8.24
CA ASP A 21 8.58 4.89 -8.78
C ASP A 21 8.89 3.55 -9.44
N LEU A 22 7.96 2.61 -9.34
CA LEU A 22 7.97 1.35 -10.04
C LEU A 22 7.02 1.44 -11.23
N GLY A 23 7.50 1.06 -12.40
CA GLY A 23 6.70 1.10 -13.61
C GLY A 23 6.96 -0.09 -14.51
N ARG A 24 6.12 -0.26 -15.50
CA ARG A 24 6.28 -1.18 -16.61
C ARG A 24 6.09 -0.44 -17.93
N MET A 25 6.69 -0.95 -18.99
CA MET A 25 6.46 -0.51 -20.35
C MET A 25 5.77 -1.64 -21.11
N ASP A 26 4.80 -1.32 -21.95
CA ASP A 26 4.21 -2.29 -22.87
C ASP A 26 4.96 -2.35 -24.22
N ASP A 27 4.52 -3.24 -25.11
CA ASP A 27 5.15 -3.45 -26.41
C ASP A 27 5.00 -2.25 -27.36
N ASP A 28 4.03 -1.37 -27.10
CA ASP A 28 3.82 -0.13 -27.85
C ASP A 28 4.65 1.05 -27.31
N GLY A 29 5.41 0.83 -26.21
CA GLY A 29 6.29 1.83 -25.59
C GLY A 29 5.63 2.76 -24.60
N TYR A 30 4.39 2.48 -24.16
CA TYR A 30 3.73 3.25 -23.11
C TYR A 30 4.21 2.83 -21.71
N PHE A 31 4.44 3.83 -20.85
CA PHE A 31 4.86 3.63 -19.47
C PHE A 31 3.67 3.71 -18.52
N PHE A 32 3.59 2.73 -17.61
CA PHE A 32 2.59 2.65 -16.56
C PHE A 32 3.27 2.68 -15.20
N ILE A 33 2.96 3.67 -14.37
CA ILE A 33 3.42 3.69 -12.98
C ILE A 33 2.55 2.73 -12.17
N THR A 34 3.17 1.75 -11.55
CA THR A 34 2.46 0.68 -10.81
C THR A 34 2.46 0.90 -9.30
N ASP A 35 3.58 1.35 -8.72
CA ASP A 35 3.69 1.65 -7.30
C ASP A 35 4.97 2.47 -6.99
N ARG A 36 5.24 2.68 -5.70
CA ARG A 36 6.48 3.25 -5.20
C ARG A 36 7.33 2.21 -4.47
N LEU A 37 8.62 2.15 -4.78
CA LEU A 37 9.55 1.17 -4.21
C LEU A 37 9.55 1.19 -2.67
N LYS A 38 9.43 2.36 -2.06
CA LYS A 38 9.42 2.54 -0.59
C LYS A 38 8.12 2.09 0.09
N ARG A 39 7.08 1.75 -0.68
CA ARG A 39 5.81 1.24 -0.15
C ARG A 39 5.76 -0.28 -0.09
N MET A 40 6.70 -0.98 -0.72
CA MET A 40 6.72 -2.43 -0.77
C MET A 40 6.69 -3.04 0.63
N ILE A 41 5.77 -3.97 0.84
CA ILE A 41 5.64 -4.75 2.09
C ILE A 41 6.28 -6.12 1.85
N ASN A 42 7.13 -6.54 2.80
CA ASN A 42 7.80 -7.85 2.72
C ASN A 42 7.09 -8.86 3.63
N ALA A 43 6.03 -9.48 3.12
CA ALA A 43 5.24 -10.46 3.84
C ALA A 43 5.88 -11.86 3.72
N SER A 44 6.65 -12.31 4.71
CA SER A 44 7.34 -13.62 4.71
C SER A 44 8.22 -13.86 3.48
N GLY A 45 8.93 -12.83 3.00
CA GLY A 45 9.77 -12.89 1.80
C GLY A 45 9.03 -12.63 0.49
N PHE A 46 7.70 -12.56 0.50
CA PHE A 46 6.91 -12.16 -0.66
C PHE A 46 6.76 -10.64 -0.71
N LYS A 47 7.02 -10.08 -1.88
CA LYS A 47 6.85 -8.63 -2.13
C LYS A 47 5.39 -8.33 -2.43
N VAL A 48 4.76 -7.54 -1.57
CA VAL A 48 3.39 -7.06 -1.77
C VAL A 48 3.43 -5.58 -2.13
N TRP A 49 2.74 -5.23 -3.20
CA TRP A 49 2.63 -3.86 -3.68
C TRP A 49 1.30 -3.26 -3.22
N PRO A 50 1.32 -2.24 -2.34
CA PRO A 50 0.12 -1.64 -1.77
C PRO A 50 -0.91 -1.21 -2.79
N ALA A 51 -0.51 -0.57 -3.89
CA ALA A 51 -1.44 -0.09 -4.91
C ALA A 51 -2.24 -1.24 -5.56
N GLU A 52 -1.65 -2.42 -5.73
CA GLU A 52 -2.36 -3.59 -6.26
C GLU A 52 -3.46 -4.04 -5.30
N VAL A 53 -3.15 -4.11 -4.01
CA VAL A 53 -4.12 -4.52 -2.98
C VAL A 53 -5.22 -3.47 -2.81
N GLU A 54 -4.86 -2.18 -2.81
CA GLU A 54 -5.81 -1.06 -2.78
C GLU A 54 -6.80 -1.15 -3.94
N ASN A 55 -6.31 -1.35 -5.18
CA ASN A 55 -7.15 -1.47 -6.38
C ASN A 55 -8.12 -2.65 -6.30
N LEU A 56 -7.71 -3.76 -5.68
CA LEU A 56 -8.61 -4.90 -5.47
C LEU A 56 -9.65 -4.57 -4.40
N LEU A 57 -9.27 -3.98 -3.27
CA LEU A 57 -10.21 -3.60 -2.20
C LEU A 57 -11.27 -2.60 -2.65
N TYR A 58 -10.96 -1.70 -3.60
CA TYR A 58 -11.96 -0.79 -4.18
C TYR A 58 -13.11 -1.52 -4.90
N LYS A 59 -12.94 -2.79 -5.26
CA LYS A 59 -14.03 -3.61 -5.84
C LYS A 59 -15.01 -4.12 -4.79
N HIS A 60 -14.66 -4.07 -3.51
CA HIS A 60 -15.56 -4.46 -2.43
C HIS A 60 -16.65 -3.42 -2.23
N PRO A 61 -17.96 -3.82 -2.21
CA PRO A 61 -19.08 -2.86 -2.19
C PRO A 61 -19.11 -1.96 -0.97
N ALA A 62 -18.59 -2.39 0.17
CA ALA A 62 -18.56 -1.61 1.40
C ALA A 62 -17.39 -0.61 1.48
N VAL A 63 -16.35 -0.77 0.65
CA VAL A 63 -15.13 0.06 0.72
C VAL A 63 -15.33 1.36 -0.04
N GLN A 64 -15.13 2.47 0.64
CA GLN A 64 -15.09 3.80 0.03
C GLN A 64 -13.66 4.21 -0.31
N GLU A 65 -12.74 4.09 0.66
CA GLU A 65 -11.31 4.36 0.49
C GLU A 65 -10.51 3.30 1.24
N ALA A 66 -9.33 3.00 0.72
CA ALA A 66 -8.39 2.09 1.37
C ALA A 66 -6.96 2.59 1.21
N CYS A 67 -6.16 2.43 2.26
CA CYS A 67 -4.72 2.61 2.23
C CYS A 67 -4.06 1.38 2.83
N ILE A 68 -3.13 0.80 2.09
CA ILE A 68 -2.40 -0.39 2.52
C ILE A 68 -1.05 0.01 3.07
N ILE A 69 -0.73 -0.51 4.26
CA ILE A 69 0.53 -0.33 4.96
C ILE A 69 1.05 -1.67 5.48
N GLY A 70 2.33 -1.72 5.80
CA GLY A 70 2.92 -2.83 6.54
C GLY A 70 2.65 -2.72 8.03
N THR A 71 2.44 -3.86 8.70
CA THR A 71 2.41 -3.94 10.15
C THR A 71 3.25 -5.11 10.62
N ARG A 72 3.78 -5.04 11.84
CA ARG A 72 4.57 -6.10 12.44
C ARG A 72 3.75 -7.36 12.66
N ASP A 73 4.33 -8.48 12.32
CA ASP A 73 3.78 -9.81 12.58
C ASP A 73 4.88 -10.68 13.21
N ALA A 74 4.61 -11.29 14.35
CA ALA A 74 5.61 -12.07 15.10
C ALA A 74 6.14 -13.27 14.33
N TYR A 75 5.33 -13.85 13.42
CA TYR A 75 5.70 -15.02 12.63
C TYR A 75 6.25 -14.64 11.25
N ARG A 76 5.65 -13.61 10.60
CA ARG A 76 5.98 -13.19 9.23
C ARG A 76 7.01 -12.08 9.14
N GLY A 77 7.39 -11.49 10.28
CA GLY A 77 8.16 -10.26 10.35
C GLY A 77 7.31 -9.06 10.01
N GLU A 78 6.74 -9.02 8.82
CA GLU A 78 5.81 -8.00 8.35
C GLU A 78 4.61 -8.63 7.66
N THR A 79 3.43 -8.02 7.80
CA THR A 79 2.20 -8.44 7.12
C THR A 79 1.41 -7.23 6.61
N VAL A 80 0.42 -7.51 5.76
CA VAL A 80 -0.41 -6.49 5.13
C VAL A 80 -1.51 -6.03 6.07
N LYS A 81 -1.60 -4.71 6.27
CA LYS A 81 -2.69 -4.05 6.99
C LYS A 81 -3.44 -3.10 6.05
N ALA A 82 -4.77 -3.18 6.09
CA ALA A 82 -5.65 -2.25 5.37
C ALA A 82 -6.25 -1.25 6.37
N VAL A 83 -6.07 0.04 6.10
CA VAL A 83 -6.80 1.13 6.75
C VAL A 83 -7.92 1.54 5.80
N VAL A 84 -9.16 1.34 6.22
CA VAL A 84 -10.34 1.39 5.35
C VAL A 84 -11.34 2.43 5.84
N VAL A 85 -11.84 3.24 4.91
CA VAL A 85 -13.04 4.05 5.11
C VAL A 85 -14.22 3.31 4.48
N LEU A 86 -15.23 3.01 5.28
CA LEU A 86 -16.45 2.38 4.80
C LEU A 86 -17.40 3.40 4.16
N ARG A 87 -18.12 2.96 3.13
CA ARG A 87 -19.27 3.70 2.62
C ARG A 87 -20.31 3.85 3.72
N THR A 88 -21.02 4.97 3.73
CA THR A 88 -22.02 5.29 4.78
C THR A 88 -23.04 4.17 4.98
N ALA A 89 -23.54 3.56 3.89
CA ALA A 89 -24.52 2.47 3.95
C ALA A 89 -23.96 1.16 4.53
N ALA A 90 -22.65 1.00 4.59
CA ALA A 90 -21.98 -0.20 5.10
C ALA A 90 -21.56 -0.07 6.57
N LYS A 91 -21.56 1.15 7.11
CA LYS A 91 -21.20 1.40 8.52
C LYS A 91 -22.17 0.67 9.46
N GLY A 92 -21.60 -0.07 10.40
CA GLY A 92 -22.36 -0.87 11.36
C GLY A 92 -22.84 -2.24 10.87
N ASN A 93 -22.73 -2.51 9.56
CA ASN A 93 -23.14 -3.79 8.96
C ASN A 93 -21.96 -4.58 8.36
N THR A 94 -20.77 -4.02 8.36
CA THR A 94 -19.55 -4.63 7.82
C THR A 94 -18.51 -4.66 8.92
N THR A 95 -17.88 -5.80 9.14
CA THR A 95 -16.81 -6.01 10.11
C THR A 95 -15.44 -6.06 9.40
N PRO A 96 -14.33 -5.88 10.14
CA PRO A 96 -12.99 -6.12 9.59
C PRO A 96 -12.83 -7.54 9.02
N GLU A 97 -13.44 -8.53 9.66
CA GLU A 97 -13.43 -9.94 9.26
C GLU A 97 -14.09 -10.15 7.91
N ASP A 98 -15.21 -9.46 7.63
CA ASP A 98 -15.90 -9.53 6.33
C ASP A 98 -14.97 -9.06 5.19
N ILE A 99 -14.20 -7.98 5.42
CA ILE A 99 -13.22 -7.49 4.44
C ILE A 99 -12.09 -8.49 4.24
N ILE A 100 -11.59 -9.11 5.33
CA ILE A 100 -10.53 -10.11 5.28
C ILE A 100 -10.99 -11.35 4.51
N GLU A 101 -12.19 -11.88 4.81
CA GLU A 101 -12.73 -13.06 4.14
C GLU A 101 -12.93 -12.80 2.63
N TRP A 102 -13.53 -11.66 2.28
CA TRP A 102 -13.65 -11.28 0.89
C TRP A 102 -12.28 -11.18 0.20
N ALA A 103 -11.29 -10.59 0.87
CA ALA A 103 -9.95 -10.45 0.34
C ALA A 103 -9.26 -11.80 0.12
N LYS A 104 -9.46 -12.79 1.02
CA LYS A 104 -8.96 -14.15 0.84
C LYS A 104 -9.48 -14.83 -0.43
N GLU A 105 -10.74 -14.58 -0.78
CA GLU A 105 -11.37 -15.17 -1.97
C GLU A 105 -10.90 -14.51 -3.27
N ASN A 106 -10.48 -13.23 -3.19
CA ASN A 106 -10.19 -12.41 -4.36
C ASN A 106 -8.70 -12.09 -4.57
N MET A 107 -7.83 -12.53 -3.64
CA MET A 107 -6.39 -12.23 -3.67
C MET A 107 -5.55 -13.47 -3.35
N ALA A 108 -4.29 -13.46 -3.81
CA ALA A 108 -3.34 -14.49 -3.43
C ALA A 108 -3.08 -14.48 -1.90
N ALA A 109 -2.80 -15.65 -1.34
CA ALA A 109 -2.66 -15.85 0.11
C ALA A 109 -1.64 -14.95 0.82
N TYR A 110 -0.62 -14.49 0.12
CA TYR A 110 0.40 -13.59 0.67
C TYR A 110 0.03 -12.10 0.53
N LYS A 111 -0.99 -11.75 -0.29
CA LYS A 111 -1.36 -10.36 -0.62
C LYS A 111 -2.50 -9.83 0.25
N TYR A 112 -3.47 -10.68 0.61
CA TYR A 112 -4.64 -10.17 1.32
C TYR A 112 -4.27 -9.59 2.69
N PRO A 113 -4.91 -8.50 3.12
CA PRO A 113 -4.68 -7.91 4.42
C PRO A 113 -5.12 -8.87 5.53
N ARG A 114 -4.26 -9.05 6.52
CA ARG A 114 -4.55 -9.85 7.71
C ARG A 114 -5.03 -9.02 8.87
N VAL A 115 -4.84 -7.72 8.77
CA VAL A 115 -5.33 -6.73 9.73
C VAL A 115 -6.12 -5.69 8.95
N VAL A 116 -7.32 -5.39 9.41
CA VAL A 116 -8.17 -4.35 8.85
C VAL A 116 -8.55 -3.40 9.98
N GLU A 117 -8.38 -2.12 9.77
CA GLU A 117 -8.77 -1.05 10.69
C GLU A 117 -9.71 -0.09 9.97
N PHE A 118 -10.88 0.16 10.56
CA PHE A 118 -11.81 1.16 10.05
C PHE A 118 -11.51 2.53 10.63
N VAL A 119 -11.52 3.53 9.77
CA VAL A 119 -11.34 4.94 10.13
C VAL A 119 -12.43 5.78 9.46
N ASP A 120 -12.72 6.95 10.02
CA ASP A 120 -13.71 7.85 9.42
C ASP A 120 -13.17 8.57 8.18
N ALA A 121 -11.86 8.85 8.15
CA ALA A 121 -11.20 9.47 7.01
C ALA A 121 -9.72 9.07 6.96
N LEU A 122 -9.16 8.96 5.75
CA LEU A 122 -7.71 8.84 5.55
C LEU A 122 -7.06 10.22 5.60
N PRO A 123 -5.84 10.35 6.18
CA PRO A 123 -5.09 11.60 6.13
C PRO A 123 -4.73 11.93 4.68
N LYS A 124 -5.01 13.16 4.26
CA LYS A 124 -4.76 13.63 2.90
C LYS A 124 -3.94 14.92 2.91
N SER A 125 -3.09 15.06 1.90
CA SER A 125 -2.40 16.32 1.62
C SER A 125 -3.37 17.38 1.11
N GLY A 126 -2.93 18.63 1.02
CA GLY A 126 -3.71 19.72 0.43
C GLY A 126 -4.11 19.48 -1.03
N THR A 127 -3.45 18.55 -1.74
CA THR A 127 -3.79 18.12 -3.10
C THR A 127 -4.70 16.89 -3.15
N GLY A 128 -5.21 16.41 -2.01
CA GLY A 128 -6.11 15.26 -1.91
C GLY A 128 -5.43 13.89 -1.96
N LYS A 129 -4.09 13.82 -1.97
CA LYS A 129 -3.36 12.53 -1.95
C LYS A 129 -3.33 11.96 -0.54
N VAL A 130 -3.61 10.66 -0.42
CA VAL A 130 -3.49 9.93 0.85
C VAL A 130 -2.05 9.98 1.34
N MET A 131 -1.87 10.42 2.57
CA MET A 131 -0.57 10.51 3.25
C MET A 131 -0.21 9.16 3.88
N TRP A 132 0.00 8.14 3.04
CA TRP A 132 0.30 6.77 3.47
C TRP A 132 1.46 6.68 4.46
N ARG A 133 2.47 7.57 4.30
CA ARG A 133 3.64 7.59 5.16
C ARG A 133 3.29 7.95 6.60
N GLN A 134 2.35 8.87 6.81
CA GLN A 134 1.86 9.22 8.13
C GLN A 134 1.16 8.03 8.81
N LEU A 135 0.37 7.25 8.04
CA LEU A 135 -0.26 6.03 8.54
C LEU A 135 0.79 4.97 8.90
N GLN A 136 1.80 4.78 8.05
CA GLN A 136 2.89 3.84 8.30
C GLN A 136 3.70 4.23 9.54
N GLU A 137 4.06 5.49 9.70
CA GLU A 137 4.80 5.99 10.86
C GLU A 137 4.00 5.82 12.18
N SER A 138 2.69 6.12 12.13
CA SER A 138 1.79 5.89 13.27
C SER A 138 1.69 4.41 13.65
N GLU A 139 1.62 3.52 12.66
CA GLU A 139 1.60 2.08 12.88
C GLU A 139 2.92 1.58 13.47
N ASN A 140 4.04 2.04 12.94
CA ASN A 140 5.38 1.68 13.44
C ASN A 140 5.55 2.13 14.92
N ALA A 141 5.11 3.35 15.25
CA ALA A 141 5.14 3.83 16.63
C ALA A 141 4.28 2.97 17.58
N ARG A 142 3.14 2.47 17.09
CA ARG A 142 2.21 1.63 17.86
C ARG A 142 2.76 0.20 18.07
N THR A 143 3.45 -0.34 17.08
CA THR A 143 3.95 -1.73 17.09
C THR A 143 5.41 -1.85 17.51
N GLY A 144 6.09 -0.72 17.80
CA GLY A 144 7.49 -0.68 18.21
C GLY A 144 8.45 -1.09 17.08
N ALA A 145 8.14 -0.72 15.86
CA ALA A 145 8.94 -1.00 14.66
C ALA A 145 9.90 0.15 14.33
#